data_2f4a50cb7a4aab46e9996615b8b53b51
#
_entry.id   2f4a50cb7a4aab46e9996615b8b53b51
#
_cell.length_a   1.000
_cell.length_b   1.000
_cell.length_c   1.000
_cell.angle_alpha   90.00
_cell.angle_beta   90.00
_cell.angle_gamma   90.00
#
_symmetry.space_group_name_H-M   'P 1'
#
loop_
_entity.id
_entity.type
_entity.pdbx_description
1 polymer ?
#
loop_
_entity_poly.entity_id
_entity_poly.type
_entity_poly.pdbx_seq_one_letter_code
_entity_poly.pdbx_strand_id
1 'polypeptide(L)'
;VASAASKKAIDLITPLTMNEELKQASKIVNRSKEAITSMFNEARMGKAVNVEDAVSLVVEITSSVMRNPDALIGLTRLKAKDDYTYMHSVAVCALMVSLARQLGLSDEQTRESGLAGLLHDVGKMAIPLDILNNPGKLTDAEFAVVKEHPAAGHQMLLEGGSVGEVVLDVCLHHHEKMDGAGYPEKLSGDNISVFARMGAICDVYDA
;
A
#
# COMPACT_ATOMS: atom_id res chain seq x y z
N VAL A 1 -20.50 -18.86 16.04
CA VAL A 1 -21.52 -18.23 15.15
C VAL A 1 -20.74 -17.30 14.23
N ALA A 2 -20.28 -17.82 13.06
CA ALA A 2 -19.63 -17.00 12.06
C ALA A 2 -20.63 -15.97 11.49
N SER A 3 -20.27 -14.70 11.58
CA SER A 3 -21.09 -13.56 11.18
C SER A 3 -21.51 -13.68 9.72
N ALA A 4 -22.78 -13.34 9.43
CA ALA A 4 -23.37 -13.29 8.08
C ALA A 4 -22.61 -12.36 7.09
N ALA A 5 -21.77 -11.46 7.60
CA ALA A 5 -20.88 -10.60 6.81
C ALA A 5 -19.75 -11.39 6.12
N SER A 6 -19.23 -12.46 6.75
CA SER A 6 -18.16 -13.27 6.17
C SER A 6 -18.63 -14.12 4.97
N LYS A 7 -19.90 -14.57 4.98
CA LYS A 7 -20.49 -15.29 3.85
C LYS A 7 -20.77 -14.40 2.63
N LYS A 8 -21.07 -13.11 2.85
CA LYS A 8 -21.37 -12.17 1.76
C LYS A 8 -20.15 -11.77 0.93
N ALA A 9 -18.93 -11.91 1.48
CA ALA A 9 -17.68 -11.58 0.77
C ALA A 9 -17.28 -12.69 -0.23
N ILE A 10 -17.66 -13.93 0.01
CA ILE A 10 -17.32 -15.08 -0.86
C ILE A 10 -18.28 -15.17 -2.07
N ASP A 11 -19.52 -14.69 -1.93
CA ASP A 11 -20.54 -14.73 -3.00
C ASP A 11 -20.34 -13.67 -4.12
N LEU A 12 -19.32 -12.79 -4.02
CA LEU A 12 -19.08 -11.70 -4.96
C LEU A 12 -18.05 -12.02 -6.05
N ILE A 13 -17.49 -13.22 -6.11
CA ILE A 13 -16.57 -13.61 -7.16
C ILE A 13 -17.36 -14.27 -8.32
N THR A 14 -18.25 -13.52 -8.93
CA THR A 14 -18.81 -13.93 -10.22
C THR A 14 -17.68 -13.83 -11.24
N PRO A 15 -17.34 -14.93 -11.97
CA PRO A 15 -16.33 -14.88 -13.02
C PRO A 15 -16.73 -13.84 -14.07
N LEU A 16 -15.85 -12.91 -14.36
CA LEU A 16 -15.99 -11.90 -15.41
C LEU A 16 -15.08 -12.30 -16.60
N THR A 17 -15.48 -11.90 -17.79
CA THR A 17 -14.57 -11.97 -18.94
C THR A 17 -13.41 -10.98 -18.72
N MET A 18 -12.26 -11.21 -19.37
CA MET A 18 -11.11 -10.30 -19.26
C MET A 18 -11.49 -8.84 -19.59
N ASN A 19 -12.31 -8.61 -20.60
CA ASN A 19 -12.75 -7.27 -20.99
C ASN A 19 -13.65 -6.61 -19.94
N GLU A 20 -14.51 -7.38 -19.28
CA GLU A 20 -15.33 -6.89 -18.18
C GLU A 20 -14.50 -6.58 -16.95
N GLU A 21 -13.53 -7.45 -16.60
CA GLU A 21 -12.64 -7.21 -15.49
C GLU A 21 -11.73 -6.00 -15.72
N LEU A 22 -11.19 -5.79 -16.92
CA LEU A 22 -10.41 -4.59 -17.26
C LEU A 22 -11.23 -3.30 -17.08
N LYS A 23 -12.50 -3.30 -17.47
CA LYS A 23 -13.40 -2.16 -17.25
C LYS A 23 -13.67 -1.91 -15.77
N GLN A 24 -13.85 -2.98 -15.01
CA GLN A 24 -14.07 -2.90 -13.57
C GLN A 24 -12.80 -2.44 -12.84
N ALA A 25 -11.67 -3.03 -13.16
CA ALA A 25 -10.36 -2.67 -12.62
C ALA A 25 -10.01 -1.19 -12.93
N SER A 26 -10.32 -0.69 -14.13
CA SER A 26 -10.13 0.72 -14.49
C SER A 26 -10.94 1.65 -13.59
N LYS A 27 -12.19 1.31 -13.26
CA LYS A 27 -13.01 2.10 -12.33
C LYS A 27 -12.43 2.09 -10.91
N ILE A 28 -11.98 0.90 -10.45
CA ILE A 28 -11.35 0.74 -9.13
C ILE A 28 -10.08 1.59 -9.06
N VAL A 29 -9.21 1.51 -10.06
CA VAL A 29 -7.95 2.28 -10.11
C VAL A 29 -8.22 3.79 -10.05
N ASN A 30 -9.15 4.30 -10.86
CA ASN A 30 -9.47 5.73 -10.88
C ASN A 30 -10.04 6.21 -9.53
N ARG A 31 -10.97 5.46 -8.96
CA ARG A 31 -11.55 5.77 -7.64
C ARG A 31 -10.50 5.71 -6.53
N SER A 32 -9.64 4.68 -6.56
CA SER A 32 -8.57 4.52 -5.59
C SER A 32 -7.57 5.67 -5.66
N LYS A 33 -7.20 6.09 -6.88
CA LYS A 33 -6.34 7.27 -7.10
C LYS A 33 -6.93 8.52 -6.46
N GLU A 34 -8.20 8.84 -6.74
CA GLU A 34 -8.87 10.03 -6.18
C GLU A 34 -8.90 9.99 -4.65
N ALA A 35 -9.28 8.86 -4.06
CA ALA A 35 -9.39 8.73 -2.61
C ALA A 35 -8.01 8.76 -1.91
N ILE A 36 -6.99 8.10 -2.46
CA ILE A 36 -5.63 8.14 -1.92
C ILE A 36 -5.04 9.54 -2.05
N THR A 37 -5.26 10.22 -3.17
CA THR A 37 -4.83 11.62 -3.36
C THR A 37 -5.44 12.53 -2.28
N SER A 38 -6.75 12.40 -2.03
CA SER A 38 -7.43 13.19 -0.99
C SER A 38 -6.85 12.89 0.40
N MET A 39 -6.75 11.62 0.77
CA MET A 39 -6.22 11.18 2.06
C MET A 39 -4.79 11.65 2.30
N PHE A 40 -3.90 11.51 1.31
CA PHE A 40 -2.51 11.95 1.43
C PHE A 40 -2.39 13.48 1.51
N ASN A 41 -3.22 14.22 0.78
CA ASN A 41 -3.25 15.68 0.90
C ASN A 41 -3.77 16.12 2.29
N GLU A 42 -4.74 15.43 2.86
CA GLU A 42 -5.20 15.69 4.22
C GLU A 42 -4.11 15.40 5.26
N ALA A 43 -3.40 14.28 5.12
CA ALA A 43 -2.24 13.94 5.94
C ALA A 43 -1.15 15.03 5.85
N ARG A 44 -0.87 15.54 4.65
CA ARG A 44 0.08 16.65 4.45
C ARG A 44 -0.35 17.94 5.16
N MET A 45 -1.66 18.17 5.31
CA MET A 45 -2.20 19.30 6.07
C MET A 45 -2.23 19.05 7.60
N GLY A 46 -1.66 17.94 8.06
CA GLY A 46 -1.63 17.56 9.47
C GLY A 46 -2.94 17.02 10.02
N LYS A 47 -3.86 16.60 9.14
CA LYS A 47 -5.07 15.90 9.58
C LYS A 47 -4.78 14.43 9.83
N ALA A 48 -5.53 13.82 10.73
CA ALA A 48 -5.47 12.37 10.96
C ALA A 48 -5.84 11.60 9.69
N VAL A 49 -5.11 10.51 9.42
CA VAL A 49 -5.37 9.64 8.27
C VAL A 49 -6.68 8.88 8.50
N ASN A 50 -7.68 9.11 7.64
CA ASN A 50 -8.92 8.35 7.69
C ASN A 50 -8.72 6.98 7.02
N VAL A 51 -8.64 5.95 7.85
CA VAL A 51 -8.39 4.57 7.40
C VAL A 51 -9.65 3.87 6.87
N GLU A 52 -10.84 4.33 7.22
CA GLU A 52 -12.11 3.68 6.80
C GLU A 52 -12.27 3.69 5.27
N ASP A 53 -11.92 4.81 4.62
CA ASP A 53 -11.94 4.91 3.17
C ASP A 53 -10.89 3.98 2.53
N ALA A 54 -9.70 3.89 3.11
CA ALA A 54 -8.65 2.98 2.67
C ALA A 54 -9.10 1.50 2.77
N VAL A 55 -9.75 1.10 3.86
CA VAL A 55 -10.30 -0.26 4.03
C VAL A 55 -11.30 -0.60 2.93
N SER A 56 -12.19 0.33 2.61
CA SER A 56 -13.19 0.14 1.53
C SER A 56 -12.51 -0.09 0.17
N LEU A 57 -11.46 0.67 -0.14
CA LEU A 57 -10.69 0.52 -1.36
C LEU A 57 -9.95 -0.83 -1.42
N VAL A 58 -9.34 -1.26 -0.31
CA VAL A 58 -8.66 -2.56 -0.22
C VAL A 58 -9.61 -3.71 -0.49
N VAL A 59 -10.86 -3.64 -0.03
CA VAL A 59 -11.88 -4.66 -0.34
C VAL A 59 -12.16 -4.73 -1.84
N GLU A 60 -12.30 -3.59 -2.52
CA GLU A 60 -12.54 -3.54 -3.96
C GLU A 60 -11.32 -4.05 -4.75
N ILE A 61 -10.10 -3.61 -4.38
CA ILE A 61 -8.83 -4.06 -4.98
C ILE A 61 -8.67 -5.57 -4.78
N THR A 62 -8.86 -6.06 -3.55
CA THR A 62 -8.78 -7.49 -3.23
C THR A 62 -9.73 -8.30 -4.09
N SER A 63 -10.99 -7.86 -4.22
CA SER A 63 -11.99 -8.54 -5.04
C SER A 63 -11.59 -8.61 -6.52
N SER A 64 -11.01 -7.54 -7.08
CA SER A 64 -10.50 -7.52 -8.46
C SER A 64 -9.30 -8.43 -8.65
N VAL A 65 -8.32 -8.38 -7.75
CA VAL A 65 -7.13 -9.27 -7.75
C VAL A 65 -7.56 -10.73 -7.63
N MET A 66 -8.59 -11.02 -6.83
CA MET A 66 -9.14 -12.37 -6.67
C MET A 66 -9.76 -12.92 -7.96
N ARG A 67 -10.41 -12.07 -8.76
CA ARG A 67 -10.98 -12.47 -10.06
C ARG A 67 -9.90 -12.59 -11.13
N ASN A 68 -9.04 -11.57 -11.24
CA ASN A 68 -7.93 -11.58 -12.21
C ASN A 68 -6.84 -10.57 -11.80
N PRO A 69 -5.71 -11.02 -11.22
CA PRO A 69 -4.65 -10.14 -10.76
C PRO A 69 -4.01 -9.34 -11.90
N ASP A 70 -3.90 -9.90 -13.11
CA ASP A 70 -3.23 -9.27 -14.25
C ASP A 70 -3.98 -8.02 -14.75
N ALA A 71 -5.30 -8.01 -14.60
CA ALA A 71 -6.13 -6.90 -15.07
C ALA A 71 -5.82 -5.61 -14.28
N LEU A 72 -5.84 -5.67 -12.95
CA LEU A 72 -5.61 -4.51 -12.10
C LEU A 72 -4.13 -4.12 -12.05
N ILE A 73 -3.22 -5.06 -11.84
CA ILE A 73 -1.78 -4.84 -11.80
C ILE A 73 -1.29 -4.28 -13.16
N GLY A 74 -1.82 -4.78 -14.28
CA GLY A 74 -1.49 -4.25 -15.61
C GLY A 74 -1.88 -2.78 -15.78
N LEU A 75 -3.03 -2.35 -15.25
CA LEU A 75 -3.49 -0.97 -15.31
C LEU A 75 -2.67 -0.03 -14.42
N THR A 76 -2.25 -0.47 -13.23
CA THR A 76 -1.44 0.36 -12.33
C THR A 76 -0.04 0.67 -12.88
N ARG A 77 0.46 -0.14 -13.81
CA ARG A 77 1.73 0.11 -14.52
C ARG A 77 1.67 1.26 -15.53
N LEU A 78 0.47 1.70 -15.94
CA LEU A 78 0.27 2.83 -16.87
C LEU A 78 0.29 4.16 -16.11
N LYS A 79 1.36 4.42 -15.34
CA LYS A 79 1.49 5.60 -14.47
C LYS A 79 1.85 6.86 -15.27
N ALA A 80 1.14 7.96 -15.03
CA ALA A 80 1.61 9.29 -15.41
C ALA A 80 2.54 9.84 -14.32
N LYS A 81 3.48 10.71 -14.68
CA LYS A 81 4.49 11.26 -13.75
C LYS A 81 3.87 11.96 -12.54
N ASP A 82 2.80 12.71 -12.75
CA ASP A 82 2.15 13.52 -11.71
C ASP A 82 1.36 12.67 -10.70
N ASP A 83 1.03 11.44 -11.07
CA ASP A 83 0.21 10.52 -10.27
C ASP A 83 1.03 9.38 -9.64
N TYR A 84 2.35 9.42 -9.82
CA TYR A 84 3.22 8.29 -9.52
C TYR A 84 3.04 7.75 -8.10
N THR A 85 3.14 8.60 -7.08
CA THR A 85 3.06 8.18 -5.66
C THR A 85 1.74 7.50 -5.34
N TYR A 86 0.62 8.03 -5.83
CA TYR A 86 -0.72 7.48 -5.54
C TYR A 86 -0.96 6.17 -6.28
N MET A 87 -0.58 6.10 -7.55
CA MET A 87 -0.69 4.90 -8.37
C MET A 87 0.23 3.79 -7.88
N HIS A 88 1.42 4.16 -7.37
CA HIS A 88 2.34 3.25 -6.71
C HIS A 88 1.70 2.58 -5.48
N SER A 89 1.08 3.36 -4.59
CA SER A 89 0.37 2.80 -3.42
C SER A 89 -0.72 1.80 -3.82
N VAL A 90 -1.49 2.08 -4.89
CA VAL A 90 -2.51 1.17 -5.41
C VAL A 90 -1.87 -0.12 -5.98
N ALA A 91 -0.75 0.02 -6.69
CA ALA A 91 -0.02 -1.11 -7.25
C ALA A 91 0.56 -2.00 -6.15
N VAL A 92 1.22 -1.42 -5.15
CA VAL A 92 1.80 -2.16 -4.01
C VAL A 92 0.70 -2.86 -3.21
N CYS A 93 -0.46 -2.22 -3.01
CA CYS A 93 -1.64 -2.87 -2.42
C CYS A 93 -2.02 -4.14 -3.19
N ALA A 94 -2.20 -4.05 -4.52
CA ALA A 94 -2.59 -5.19 -5.35
C ALA A 94 -1.53 -6.31 -5.36
N LEU A 95 -0.25 -5.95 -5.40
CA LEU A 95 0.87 -6.89 -5.35
C LEU A 95 0.93 -7.60 -4.00
N MET A 96 0.78 -6.89 -2.88
CA MET A 96 0.76 -7.48 -1.54
C MET A 96 -0.42 -8.43 -1.34
N VAL A 97 -1.62 -8.08 -1.83
CA VAL A 97 -2.79 -8.98 -1.83
C VAL A 97 -2.49 -10.24 -2.63
N SER A 98 -1.92 -10.11 -3.84
CA SER A 98 -1.57 -11.25 -4.68
C SER A 98 -0.53 -12.15 -4.02
N LEU A 99 0.52 -11.56 -3.44
CA LEU A 99 1.59 -12.29 -2.76
C LEU A 99 1.08 -12.99 -1.48
N ALA A 100 0.28 -12.31 -0.66
CA ALA A 100 -0.33 -12.88 0.53
C ALA A 100 -1.13 -14.15 0.23
N ARG A 101 -1.90 -14.13 -0.85
CA ARG A 101 -2.64 -15.31 -1.33
C ARG A 101 -1.74 -16.44 -1.79
N GLN A 102 -0.68 -16.13 -2.54
CA GLN A 102 0.28 -17.15 -3.00
C GLN A 102 1.00 -17.82 -1.82
N LEU A 103 1.20 -17.08 -0.74
CA LEU A 103 1.77 -17.60 0.51
C LEU A 103 0.74 -18.37 1.37
N GLY A 104 -0.54 -18.41 0.97
CA GLY A 104 -1.60 -19.11 1.69
C GLY A 104 -2.03 -18.42 2.98
N LEU A 105 -1.85 -17.09 3.07
CA LEU A 105 -2.30 -16.31 4.23
C LEU A 105 -3.84 -16.27 4.30
N SER A 106 -4.38 -16.07 5.50
CA SER A 106 -5.83 -15.96 5.71
C SER A 106 -6.42 -14.75 4.98
N ASP A 107 -7.75 -14.75 4.80
CA ASP A 107 -8.46 -13.61 4.19
C ASP A 107 -8.27 -12.32 4.99
N GLU A 108 -8.17 -12.40 6.31
CA GLU A 108 -7.88 -11.28 7.19
C GLU A 108 -6.46 -10.75 6.96
N GLN A 109 -5.46 -11.62 7.02
CA GLN A 109 -4.07 -11.28 6.76
C GLN A 109 -3.86 -10.73 5.34
N THR A 110 -4.59 -11.26 4.35
CA THR A 110 -4.56 -10.77 2.98
C THR A 110 -5.08 -9.33 2.88
N ARG A 111 -6.20 -9.02 3.58
CA ARG A 111 -6.72 -7.64 3.63
C ARG A 111 -5.79 -6.69 4.36
N GLU A 112 -5.23 -7.12 5.50
CA GLU A 112 -4.24 -6.33 6.24
C GLU A 112 -2.98 -6.06 5.40
N SER A 113 -2.49 -7.06 4.66
CA SER A 113 -1.39 -6.90 3.70
C SER A 113 -1.72 -5.85 2.63
N GLY A 114 -2.94 -5.91 2.07
CA GLY A 114 -3.39 -4.92 1.10
C GLY A 114 -3.43 -3.50 1.67
N LEU A 115 -3.97 -3.35 2.88
CA LEU A 115 -4.03 -2.06 3.57
C LEU A 115 -2.62 -1.54 3.90
N ALA A 116 -1.74 -2.41 4.34
CA ALA A 116 -0.34 -2.09 4.58
C ALA A 116 0.34 -1.58 3.30
N GLY A 117 0.17 -2.27 2.17
CA GLY A 117 0.70 -1.84 0.88
C GLY A 117 0.10 -0.50 0.39
N LEU A 118 -1.18 -0.24 0.68
CA LEU A 118 -1.82 1.01 0.31
C LEU A 118 -1.27 2.22 1.10
N LEU A 119 -0.89 2.01 2.36
CA LEU A 119 -0.51 3.08 3.31
C LEU A 119 0.99 3.14 3.61
N HIS A 120 1.81 2.22 3.06
CA HIS A 120 3.24 2.11 3.42
C HIS A 120 4.01 3.41 3.29
N ASP A 121 3.66 4.21 2.31
CA ASP A 121 4.33 5.45 1.92
C ASP A 121 3.62 6.74 2.41
N VAL A 122 2.61 6.64 3.27
CA VAL A 122 1.86 7.82 3.74
C VAL A 122 2.77 8.87 4.38
N GLY A 123 3.86 8.46 5.00
CA GLY A 123 4.84 9.36 5.62
C GLY A 123 5.62 10.23 4.63
N LYS A 124 5.59 9.95 3.33
CA LYS A 124 6.10 10.86 2.29
C LYS A 124 5.38 12.21 2.32
N MET A 125 4.22 12.28 2.95
CA MET A 125 3.49 13.53 3.15
C MET A 125 4.17 14.49 4.13
N ALA A 126 5.07 14.00 4.98
CA ALA A 126 5.91 14.84 5.84
C ALA A 126 7.14 15.42 5.12
N ILE A 127 7.50 14.87 3.95
CA ILE A 127 8.68 15.35 3.20
C ILE A 127 8.36 16.68 2.50
N PRO A 128 9.26 17.69 2.56
CA PRO A 128 9.15 18.91 1.80
C PRO A 128 8.99 18.65 0.29
N LEU A 129 8.10 19.38 -0.37
CA LEU A 129 7.75 19.14 -1.77
C LEU A 129 8.90 19.39 -2.74
N ASP A 130 9.82 20.30 -2.43
CA ASP A 130 11.02 20.57 -3.20
C ASP A 130 11.99 19.38 -3.22
N ILE A 131 12.07 18.62 -2.12
CA ILE A 131 12.83 17.38 -2.03
C ILE A 131 12.06 16.24 -2.73
N LEU A 132 10.77 16.07 -2.39
CA LEU A 132 9.96 14.97 -2.91
C LEU A 132 9.81 15.00 -4.43
N ASN A 133 9.67 16.20 -5.01
CA ASN A 133 9.47 16.41 -6.45
C ASN A 133 10.77 16.75 -7.21
N ASN A 134 11.93 16.65 -6.55
CA ASN A 134 13.21 16.93 -7.19
C ASN A 134 13.43 15.97 -8.39
N PRO A 135 13.54 16.48 -9.63
CA PRO A 135 13.72 15.62 -10.80
C PRO A 135 15.14 15.09 -10.95
N GLY A 136 16.06 15.56 -10.11
CA GLY A 136 17.48 15.21 -10.13
C GLY A 136 17.84 14.20 -9.08
N LYS A 137 19.14 13.95 -8.98
CA LYS A 137 19.70 13.12 -7.90
C LYS A 137 19.69 13.89 -6.59
N LEU A 138 19.13 13.30 -5.54
CA LEU A 138 19.14 13.87 -4.20
C LEU A 138 20.56 13.93 -3.64
N THR A 139 20.87 14.97 -2.88
CA THR A 139 22.05 15.04 -2.01
C THR A 139 21.92 14.07 -0.85
N ASP A 140 23.02 13.76 -0.18
CA ASP A 140 22.99 12.89 1.01
C ASP A 140 22.12 13.46 2.13
N ALA A 141 22.08 14.79 2.28
CA ALA A 141 21.23 15.47 3.26
C ALA A 141 19.74 15.36 2.91
N GLU A 142 19.36 15.57 1.64
CA GLU A 142 17.98 15.40 1.17
C GLU A 142 17.54 13.94 1.27
N PHE A 143 18.43 12.99 0.93
CA PHE A 143 18.13 11.57 1.08
C PHE A 143 17.96 11.16 2.55
N ALA A 144 18.70 11.80 3.48
CA ALA A 144 18.49 11.59 4.91
C ALA A 144 17.05 11.99 5.34
N VAL A 145 16.54 13.13 4.83
CA VAL A 145 15.15 13.56 5.07
C VAL A 145 14.15 12.55 4.47
N VAL A 146 14.40 12.06 3.25
CA VAL A 146 13.51 11.05 2.65
C VAL A 146 13.45 9.78 3.49
N LYS A 147 14.55 9.35 4.09
CA LYS A 147 14.59 8.15 4.95
C LYS A 147 13.78 8.27 6.25
N GLU A 148 13.28 9.44 6.58
CA GLU A 148 12.43 9.64 7.76
C GLU A 148 10.97 9.23 7.51
N HIS A 149 10.53 9.06 6.22
CA HIS A 149 9.13 8.79 5.92
C HIS A 149 8.55 7.53 6.57
N PRO A 150 9.29 6.40 6.77
CA PRO A 150 8.70 5.24 7.43
C PRO A 150 8.29 5.55 8.88
N ALA A 151 9.16 6.21 9.63
CA ALA A 151 8.88 6.62 11.01
C ALA A 151 7.77 7.70 11.08
N ALA A 152 7.78 8.67 10.16
CA ALA A 152 6.74 9.68 10.06
C ALA A 152 5.37 9.07 9.72
N GLY A 153 5.32 8.14 8.77
CA GLY A 153 4.10 7.43 8.40
C GLY A 153 3.56 6.57 9.54
N HIS A 154 4.43 5.85 10.22
CA HIS A 154 4.06 5.06 11.40
C HIS A 154 3.41 5.94 12.47
N GLN A 155 3.99 7.11 12.77
CA GLN A 155 3.43 8.08 13.73
C GLN A 155 2.06 8.61 13.27
N MET A 156 1.92 9.00 11.99
CA MET A 156 0.65 9.47 11.43
C MET A 156 -0.46 8.41 11.56
N LEU A 157 -0.13 7.13 11.32
CA LEU A 157 -1.09 6.02 11.42
C LEU A 157 -1.47 5.74 12.88
N LEU A 158 -0.54 5.84 13.82
CA LEU A 158 -0.83 5.73 15.26
C LEU A 158 -1.77 6.84 15.73
N GLU A 159 -1.54 8.08 15.31
CA GLU A 159 -2.38 9.24 15.67
C GLU A 159 -3.77 9.17 15.05
N GLY A 160 -3.88 8.58 13.84
CA GLY A 160 -5.16 8.37 13.16
C GLY A 160 -6.03 7.31 13.82
N GLY A 161 -5.45 6.42 14.61
CA GLY A 161 -6.12 5.31 15.30
C GLY A 161 -6.69 4.26 14.35
N SER A 162 -6.93 3.05 14.84
CA SER A 162 -7.68 2.00 14.10
C SER A 162 -6.93 1.26 12.98
N VAL A 163 -5.60 1.25 12.97
CA VAL A 163 -4.81 0.35 12.09
C VAL A 163 -4.26 -0.84 12.86
N GLY A 164 -4.21 -2.01 12.20
CA GLY A 164 -3.63 -3.23 12.75
C GLY A 164 -2.10 -3.18 12.80
N GLU A 165 -1.51 -4.06 13.61
CA GLU A 165 -0.05 -4.16 13.78
C GLU A 165 0.68 -4.42 12.45
N VAL A 166 0.08 -5.18 11.53
CA VAL A 166 0.65 -5.47 10.20
C VAL A 166 0.86 -4.18 9.39
N VAL A 167 -0.10 -3.26 9.44
CA VAL A 167 -0.03 -1.99 8.71
C VAL A 167 1.08 -1.11 9.28
N LEU A 168 1.16 -1.01 10.60
CA LEU A 168 2.20 -0.24 11.30
C LEU A 168 3.59 -0.81 11.01
N ASP A 169 3.72 -2.13 11.10
CA ASP A 169 4.98 -2.84 10.86
C ASP A 169 5.49 -2.63 9.42
N VAL A 170 4.65 -2.83 8.42
CA VAL A 170 5.05 -2.62 7.02
C VAL A 170 5.40 -1.15 6.75
N CYS A 171 4.60 -0.21 7.26
CA CYS A 171 4.87 1.22 7.11
C CYS A 171 6.26 1.59 7.68
N LEU A 172 6.63 1.05 8.83
CA LEU A 172 7.90 1.34 9.48
C LEU A 172 9.09 0.61 8.82
N HIS A 173 8.91 -0.65 8.39
CA HIS A 173 10.02 -1.55 8.08
C HIS A 173 10.15 -1.96 6.61
N HIS A 174 9.34 -1.45 5.66
CA HIS A 174 9.43 -1.82 4.25
C HIS A 174 10.75 -1.44 3.57
N HIS A 175 11.59 -0.62 4.19
CA HIS A 175 12.95 -0.31 3.73
C HIS A 175 14.05 -1.01 4.52
N GLU A 176 13.67 -1.92 5.42
CA GLU A 176 14.67 -2.79 6.06
C GLU A 176 15.21 -3.83 5.07
N LYS A 177 16.45 -4.25 5.29
CA LYS A 177 17.15 -5.20 4.42
C LYS A 177 17.66 -6.39 5.21
N MET A 178 17.61 -7.56 4.59
CA MET A 178 18.06 -8.83 5.21
C MET A 178 19.47 -8.77 5.78
N ASP A 179 20.34 -7.95 5.20
CA ASP A 179 21.74 -7.75 5.62
C ASP A 179 21.91 -6.68 6.73
N GLY A 180 20.82 -6.05 7.19
CA GLY A 180 20.88 -4.97 8.19
C GLY A 180 21.34 -3.62 7.66
N ALA A 181 21.50 -3.47 6.34
CA ALA A 181 21.85 -2.20 5.71
C ALA A 181 20.63 -1.30 5.41
N GLY A 182 19.44 -1.71 5.87
CA GLY A 182 18.19 -0.98 5.73
C GLY A 182 18.00 0.18 6.70
N TYR A 183 16.80 0.70 6.77
CA TYR A 183 16.38 1.75 7.70
C TYR A 183 14.88 1.61 8.01
N PRO A 184 14.38 2.16 9.12
CA PRO A 184 15.03 3.06 10.07
C PRO A 184 15.80 2.35 11.19
N GLU A 185 15.46 1.10 11.54
CA GLU A 185 15.95 0.41 12.74
C GLU A 185 17.15 -0.52 12.47
N LYS A 186 17.52 -0.70 11.20
CA LYS A 186 18.58 -1.60 10.74
C LYS A 186 18.36 -3.05 11.18
N LEU A 187 17.11 -3.48 11.11
CA LEU A 187 16.75 -4.87 11.36
C LEU A 187 17.40 -5.79 10.34
N SER A 188 17.70 -7.02 10.73
CA SER A 188 18.33 -8.00 9.85
C SER A 188 17.70 -9.39 9.99
N GLY A 189 17.73 -10.16 8.91
CA GLY A 189 17.31 -11.56 8.92
C GLY A 189 15.88 -11.73 9.41
N ASP A 190 15.69 -12.64 10.36
CA ASP A 190 14.36 -12.99 10.88
C ASP A 190 13.75 -11.95 11.83
N ASN A 191 14.50 -10.90 12.19
CA ASN A 191 13.93 -9.76 12.90
C ASN A 191 13.02 -8.89 12.02
N ILE A 192 13.10 -9.03 10.68
CA ILE A 192 12.19 -8.38 9.74
C ILE A 192 11.00 -9.32 9.54
N SER A 193 9.79 -8.86 9.85
CA SER A 193 8.58 -9.67 9.71
C SER A 193 8.36 -10.13 8.27
N VAL A 194 7.57 -11.18 8.08
CA VAL A 194 7.19 -11.62 6.75
C VAL A 194 6.42 -10.53 5.99
N PHE A 195 5.58 -9.76 6.68
CA PHE A 195 4.79 -8.69 6.07
C PHE A 195 5.67 -7.50 5.63
N ALA A 196 6.64 -7.10 6.43
CA ALA A 196 7.62 -6.07 6.05
C ALA A 196 8.48 -6.51 4.86
N ARG A 197 8.92 -7.78 4.83
CA ARG A 197 9.61 -8.37 3.66
C ARG A 197 8.75 -8.39 2.41
N MET A 198 7.46 -8.72 2.53
CA MET A 198 6.50 -8.64 1.43
C MET A 198 6.37 -7.20 0.92
N GLY A 199 6.23 -6.23 1.83
CA GLY A 199 6.18 -4.80 1.51
C GLY A 199 7.40 -4.36 0.73
N ALA A 200 8.61 -4.68 1.22
CA ALA A 200 9.87 -4.35 0.57
C ALA A 200 9.99 -4.92 -0.85
N ILE A 201 9.55 -6.17 -1.06
CA ILE A 201 9.58 -6.82 -2.38
C ILE A 201 8.60 -6.15 -3.35
N CYS A 202 7.37 -5.89 -2.89
CA CYS A 202 6.32 -5.31 -3.72
C CYS A 202 6.63 -3.85 -4.08
N ASP A 203 7.18 -3.07 -3.13
CA ASP A 203 7.63 -1.70 -3.34
C ASP A 203 8.70 -1.63 -4.45
N VAL A 204 9.80 -2.37 -4.29
CA VAL A 204 10.89 -2.40 -5.28
C VAL A 204 10.44 -2.94 -6.65
N TYR A 205 9.51 -3.91 -6.67
CA TYR A 205 9.00 -4.48 -7.93
C TYR A 205 8.19 -3.48 -8.75
N ASP A 206 7.48 -2.56 -8.08
CA ASP A 206 6.64 -1.55 -8.74
C ASP A 206 7.35 -0.22 -9.01
N ALA A 207 8.50 0.03 -8.36
CA ALA A 207 9.27 1.28 -8.45
C ALA A 207 9.84 1.60 -9.85
#